data_38c17a5c503f52aabb7946944f5c94a2
#
_entry.id   38c17a5c503f52aabb7946944f5c94a2
#
_cell.length_a   1.000
_cell.length_b   1.000
_cell.length_c   1.000
_cell.angle_alpha   90.00
_cell.angle_beta   90.00
_cell.angle_gamma   90.00
#
_symmetry.space_group_name_H-M   'P 1'
#
loop_
_entity.id
_entity.type
_entity.pdbx_description
1 polymer ?
#
loop_
_entity_poly.entity_id
_entity_poly.type
_entity_poly.pdbx_seq_one_letter_code
_entity_poly.pdbx_strand_id
1 'polypeptide(L)'
;PRRVEPVREEKSVGTETTFFDTVTDREHARVVLLDQTHQCAARLRASDLRCRVVVLKARGADFTTVTRSRTLSVPTDLAHDIWETVSSLYSALPTPAGGFRLLGVRVEGLLRPDDGVQLLLGEDPRRGASERAADAVRRRWGSSALAPASLLGGGTGAARAPRGEVRQRGREDEEGR
;
A
#
# COMPACT_ATOMS: atom_id res chain seq x y z
N PRO A 1 -7.44 33.86 21.90
CA PRO A 1 -7.07 33.31 20.60
C PRO A 1 -7.16 31.80 20.69
N ARG A 2 -8.19 31.21 20.07
CA ARG A 2 -8.30 29.76 19.95
C ARG A 2 -7.27 29.28 18.91
N ARG A 3 -6.27 28.52 19.34
CA ARG A 3 -5.44 27.75 18.45
C ARG A 3 -6.32 26.66 17.83
N VAL A 4 -6.62 26.80 16.56
CA VAL A 4 -7.18 25.74 15.74
C VAL A 4 -5.99 24.84 15.36
N GLU A 5 -5.82 23.73 16.04
CA GLU A 5 -4.95 22.66 15.56
C GLU A 5 -5.74 21.91 14.49
N PRO A 6 -5.32 21.95 13.21
CA PRO A 6 -5.96 21.13 12.20
C PRO A 6 -5.59 19.69 12.47
N VAL A 7 -6.51 18.91 13.03
CA VAL A 7 -6.43 17.44 13.01
C VAL A 7 -6.46 17.05 11.54
N ARG A 8 -5.30 16.78 10.98
CA ARG A 8 -5.15 16.35 9.60
C ARG A 8 -5.60 14.89 9.54
N GLU A 9 -6.88 14.67 9.28
CA GLU A 9 -7.37 13.33 9.00
C GLU A 9 -6.65 12.76 7.77
N GLU A 10 -6.02 11.63 7.93
CA GLU A 10 -5.45 10.89 6.79
C GLU A 10 -6.59 10.50 5.85
N LYS A 11 -6.56 11.03 4.62
CA LYS A 11 -7.60 10.76 3.61
C LYS A 11 -7.31 9.50 2.80
N SER A 12 -6.07 9.04 2.79
CA SER A 12 -5.62 7.86 2.06
C SER A 12 -4.32 7.31 2.62
N VAL A 13 -4.12 6.01 2.46
CA VAL A 13 -2.85 5.30 2.71
C VAL A 13 -2.39 4.69 1.40
N GLY A 14 -1.13 4.88 1.03
CA GLY A 14 -0.62 4.35 -0.23
C GLY A 14 0.87 4.08 -0.21
N THR A 15 1.30 3.26 -1.18
CA THR A 15 2.70 2.98 -1.48
C THR A 15 2.90 2.83 -2.98
N GLU A 16 4.02 3.31 -3.49
CA GLU A 16 4.37 3.26 -4.91
C GLU A 16 5.82 2.79 -5.05
N THR A 17 6.10 2.04 -6.10
CA THR A 17 7.44 1.65 -6.51
C THR A 17 7.71 2.18 -7.91
N THR A 18 8.75 3.01 -8.05
CA THR A 18 9.30 3.39 -9.33
C THR A 18 10.46 2.46 -9.65
N PHE A 19 10.41 1.82 -10.81
CA PHE A 19 11.45 0.92 -11.27
C PHE A 19 12.54 1.70 -12.01
N PHE A 20 13.79 1.32 -11.80
CA PHE A 20 14.91 1.85 -12.58
C PHE A 20 14.82 1.34 -14.02
N ASP A 21 14.72 0.01 -14.18
CA ASP A 21 14.41 -0.64 -15.43
C ASP A 21 12.92 -1.02 -15.46
N THR A 22 12.28 -0.88 -16.60
CA THR A 22 10.85 -1.20 -16.73
C THR A 22 10.58 -2.69 -16.52
N VAL A 23 9.46 -3.00 -15.86
CA VAL A 23 9.05 -4.37 -15.59
C VAL A 23 8.06 -4.81 -16.68
N THR A 24 8.47 -5.76 -17.50
CA THR A 24 7.62 -6.41 -18.52
C THR A 24 7.01 -7.71 -18.03
N ASP A 25 7.64 -8.35 -17.06
CA ASP A 25 7.15 -9.57 -16.43
C ASP A 25 5.95 -9.27 -15.53
N ARG A 26 4.80 -9.80 -15.92
CA ARG A 26 3.56 -9.61 -15.18
C ARG A 26 3.56 -10.29 -13.81
N GLU A 27 4.27 -11.39 -13.64
CA GLU A 27 4.35 -12.06 -12.34
C GLU A 27 5.23 -11.27 -11.37
N HIS A 28 6.35 -10.72 -11.84
CA HIS A 28 7.15 -9.80 -11.03
C HIS A 28 6.33 -8.56 -10.61
N ALA A 29 5.61 -7.95 -11.54
CA ALA A 29 4.72 -6.81 -11.23
C ALA A 29 3.64 -7.19 -10.19
N ARG A 30 3.09 -8.41 -10.28
CA ARG A 30 2.09 -8.94 -9.36
C ARG A 30 2.66 -9.11 -7.94
N VAL A 31 3.90 -9.61 -7.82
CA VAL A 31 4.61 -9.74 -6.54
C VAL A 31 4.81 -8.38 -5.88
N VAL A 32 5.20 -7.35 -6.64
CA VAL A 32 5.36 -5.98 -6.13
C VAL A 32 4.02 -5.44 -5.62
N LEU A 33 2.94 -5.60 -6.37
CA LEU A 33 1.60 -5.15 -5.95
C LEU A 33 1.10 -5.89 -4.71
N LEU A 34 1.41 -7.18 -4.57
CA LEU A 34 1.08 -7.95 -3.39
C LEU A 34 1.79 -7.41 -2.13
N ASP A 35 3.10 -7.13 -2.24
CA ASP A 35 3.86 -6.54 -1.14
C ASP A 35 3.31 -5.15 -0.75
N GLN A 36 3.02 -4.29 -1.72
CA GLN A 36 2.39 -2.99 -1.50
C GLN A 36 1.03 -3.11 -0.82
N THR A 37 0.23 -4.11 -1.17
CA THR A 37 -1.05 -4.40 -0.55
C THR A 37 -0.89 -4.72 0.93
N HIS A 38 0.05 -5.60 1.27
CA HIS A 38 0.36 -5.94 2.66
C HIS A 38 0.84 -4.72 3.47
N GLN A 39 1.64 -3.85 2.85
CA GLN A 39 2.10 -2.61 3.49
C GLN A 39 0.92 -1.65 3.77
N CYS A 40 0.00 -1.46 2.82
CA CYS A 40 -1.19 -0.64 3.02
C CYS A 40 -2.07 -1.20 4.14
N ALA A 41 -2.37 -2.50 4.12
CA ALA A 41 -3.19 -3.16 5.13
C ALA A 41 -2.57 -3.06 6.54
N ALA A 42 -1.25 -3.27 6.66
CA ALA A 42 -0.56 -3.12 7.95
C ALA A 42 -0.63 -1.69 8.51
N ARG A 43 -0.56 -0.67 7.63
CA ARG A 43 -0.72 0.74 8.04
C ARG A 43 -2.14 1.05 8.47
N LEU A 44 -3.16 0.52 7.78
CA LEU A 44 -4.56 0.65 8.20
C LEU A 44 -4.76 0.11 9.62
N ARG A 45 -4.32 -1.13 9.87
CA ARG A 45 -4.43 -1.76 11.19
C ARG A 45 -3.64 -1.03 12.27
N ALA A 46 -2.45 -0.50 11.95
CA ALA A 46 -1.65 0.27 12.88
C ALA A 46 -2.32 1.59 13.32
N SER A 47 -3.20 2.15 12.47
CA SER A 47 -3.95 3.39 12.72
C SER A 47 -5.40 3.13 13.13
N ASP A 48 -5.80 1.87 13.29
CA ASP A 48 -7.18 1.44 13.57
C ASP A 48 -8.18 2.02 12.53
N LEU A 49 -7.81 1.91 11.26
CA LEU A 49 -8.58 2.39 10.12
C LEU A 49 -8.96 1.23 9.21
N ARG A 50 -10.12 1.36 8.55
CA ARG A 50 -10.57 0.50 7.46
C ARG A 50 -10.72 1.34 6.20
N CYS A 51 -10.45 0.76 5.03
CA CYS A 51 -10.63 1.43 3.75
C CYS A 51 -11.91 0.95 3.06
N ARG A 52 -12.50 1.82 2.25
CA ARG A 52 -13.65 1.50 1.41
C ARG A 52 -13.33 1.54 -0.09
N VAL A 53 -12.24 2.16 -0.49
CA VAL A 53 -11.85 2.28 -1.89
C VAL A 53 -10.42 1.78 -2.05
N VAL A 54 -10.22 0.92 -3.05
CA VAL A 54 -8.90 0.42 -3.46
C VAL A 54 -8.56 1.03 -4.81
N VAL A 55 -7.36 1.58 -4.93
CA VAL A 55 -6.85 2.27 -6.13
C VAL A 55 -5.56 1.60 -6.57
N LEU A 56 -5.51 1.20 -7.83
CA LEU A 56 -4.32 0.76 -8.54
C LEU A 56 -3.84 1.88 -9.47
N LYS A 57 -2.57 2.26 -9.35
CA LYS A 57 -1.90 3.19 -10.26
C LYS A 57 -0.79 2.47 -11.00
N ALA A 58 -0.73 2.64 -12.30
CA ALA A 58 0.33 2.11 -13.13
C ALA A 58 0.81 3.18 -14.11
N ARG A 59 2.12 3.25 -14.34
CA ARG A 59 2.72 4.11 -15.36
C ARG A 59 3.58 3.27 -16.27
N GLY A 60 3.39 3.45 -17.58
CA GLY A 60 4.17 2.80 -18.62
C GLY A 60 5.54 3.44 -18.86
N ALA A 61 6.34 2.79 -19.71
CA ALA A 61 7.62 3.31 -20.18
C ALA A 61 7.47 4.65 -20.94
N ASP A 62 6.34 4.86 -21.60
CA ASP A 62 5.92 6.09 -22.28
C ASP A 62 5.45 7.20 -21.34
N PHE A 63 5.55 7.00 -20.02
CA PHE A 63 5.07 7.88 -18.96
C PHE A 63 3.54 8.03 -18.90
N THR A 64 2.77 7.35 -19.74
CA THR A 64 1.31 7.31 -19.64
C THR A 64 0.91 6.68 -18.29
N THR A 65 0.10 7.38 -17.52
CA THR A 65 -0.38 6.92 -16.22
C THR A 65 -1.83 6.46 -16.33
N VAL A 66 -2.10 5.27 -15.86
CA VAL A 66 -3.44 4.71 -15.74
C VAL A 66 -3.76 4.51 -14.26
N THR A 67 -4.93 4.96 -13.84
CA THR A 67 -5.47 4.73 -12.51
C THR A 67 -6.78 3.99 -12.62
N ARG A 68 -6.97 2.96 -11.81
CA ARG A 68 -8.21 2.20 -11.68
C ARG A 68 -8.58 2.09 -10.22
N SER A 69 -9.86 2.19 -9.93
CA SER A 69 -10.35 2.08 -8.55
C SER A 69 -11.60 1.21 -8.46
N ARG A 70 -11.82 0.67 -7.28
CA ARG A 70 -13.05 -0.06 -6.95
C ARG A 70 -13.46 0.26 -5.52
N THR A 71 -14.75 0.53 -5.35
CA THR A 71 -15.37 0.67 -4.02
C THR A 71 -15.75 -0.72 -3.52
N LEU A 72 -15.36 -1.02 -2.29
CA LEU A 72 -15.69 -2.26 -1.61
C LEU A 72 -17.09 -2.16 -1.02
N SER A 73 -17.82 -3.27 -1.04
CA SER A 73 -19.15 -3.37 -0.38
C SER A 73 -19.04 -3.26 1.14
N VAL A 74 -17.94 -3.80 1.70
CA VAL A 74 -17.63 -3.79 3.13
C VAL A 74 -16.26 -3.13 3.33
N PRO A 75 -16.14 -2.17 4.26
CA PRO A 75 -14.84 -1.61 4.62
C PRO A 75 -13.94 -2.66 5.26
N THR A 76 -12.65 -2.68 4.89
CA THR A 76 -11.70 -3.69 5.36
C THR A 76 -10.34 -3.10 5.71
N ASP A 77 -9.61 -3.77 6.59
CA ASP A 77 -8.19 -3.59 6.90
C ASP A 77 -7.35 -4.85 6.58
N LEU A 78 -8.01 -5.86 5.95
CA LEU A 78 -7.39 -7.13 5.63
C LEU A 78 -6.66 -7.09 4.29
N ALA A 79 -5.40 -7.54 4.28
CA ALA A 79 -4.59 -7.60 3.06
C ALA A 79 -5.23 -8.53 2.01
N HIS A 80 -5.88 -9.61 2.45
CA HIS A 80 -6.56 -10.54 1.54
C HIS A 80 -7.65 -9.86 0.70
N ASP A 81 -8.56 -9.12 1.34
CA ASP A 81 -9.69 -8.46 0.66
C ASP A 81 -9.21 -7.36 -0.30
N ILE A 82 -8.19 -6.58 0.15
CA ILE A 82 -7.57 -5.55 -0.67
C ILE A 82 -6.88 -6.20 -1.88
N TRP A 83 -6.17 -7.33 -1.67
CA TRP A 83 -5.46 -8.04 -2.72
C TRP A 83 -6.39 -8.62 -3.79
N GLU A 84 -7.51 -9.20 -3.42
CA GLU A 84 -8.50 -9.68 -4.40
C GLU A 84 -8.91 -8.55 -5.35
N THR A 85 -9.14 -7.35 -4.80
CA THR A 85 -9.48 -6.17 -5.58
C THR A 85 -8.33 -5.70 -6.46
N VAL A 86 -7.11 -5.55 -5.90
CA VAL A 86 -5.92 -5.14 -6.64
C VAL A 86 -5.62 -6.13 -7.78
N SER A 87 -5.68 -7.44 -7.49
CA SER A 87 -5.43 -8.51 -8.46
C SER A 87 -6.44 -8.46 -9.62
N SER A 88 -7.72 -8.22 -9.31
CA SER A 88 -8.76 -8.06 -10.32
C SER A 88 -8.54 -6.82 -11.21
N LEU A 89 -8.21 -5.67 -10.59
CA LEU A 89 -7.91 -4.44 -11.32
C LEU A 89 -6.66 -4.60 -12.20
N TYR A 90 -5.63 -5.26 -11.67
CA TYR A 90 -4.40 -5.53 -12.38
C TYR A 90 -4.59 -6.49 -13.57
N SER A 91 -5.39 -7.54 -13.38
CA SER A 91 -5.68 -8.52 -14.45
C SER A 91 -6.40 -7.87 -15.63
N ALA A 92 -7.22 -6.87 -15.38
CA ALA A 92 -7.92 -6.10 -16.42
C ALA A 92 -7.03 -5.03 -17.06
N LEU A 93 -5.82 -4.78 -16.55
CA LEU A 93 -4.90 -3.78 -17.07
C LEU A 93 -3.97 -4.40 -18.12
N PRO A 94 -3.92 -3.88 -19.36
CA PRO A 94 -2.94 -4.33 -20.35
C PRO A 94 -1.52 -3.94 -19.92
N THR A 95 -0.55 -4.77 -20.26
CA THR A 95 0.86 -4.41 -20.06
C THR A 95 1.22 -3.32 -21.06
N PRO A 96 1.75 -2.16 -20.61
CA PRO A 96 2.17 -1.10 -21.53
C PRO A 96 3.29 -1.58 -22.45
N ALA A 97 3.36 -1.01 -23.64
CA ALA A 97 4.51 -1.20 -24.51
C ALA A 97 5.78 -0.74 -23.76
N GLY A 98 6.81 -1.58 -23.70
CA GLY A 98 8.02 -1.33 -22.91
C GLY A 98 7.92 -1.57 -21.41
N GLY A 99 6.77 -2.07 -20.92
CA GLY A 99 6.61 -2.47 -19.52
C GLY A 99 6.16 -1.38 -18.57
N PHE A 100 6.06 -1.72 -17.28
CA PHE A 100 5.69 -0.81 -16.19
C PHE A 100 6.93 -0.08 -15.65
N ARG A 101 6.86 1.24 -15.56
CA ARG A 101 7.85 2.09 -14.92
C ARG A 101 7.48 2.43 -13.47
N LEU A 102 6.19 2.42 -13.13
CA LEU A 102 5.70 2.64 -11.77
C LEU A 102 4.46 1.79 -11.54
N LEU A 103 4.41 1.20 -10.37
CA LEU A 103 3.23 0.55 -9.82
C LEU A 103 2.95 1.07 -8.41
N GLY A 104 1.68 1.27 -8.09
CA GLY A 104 1.26 1.75 -6.79
C GLY A 104 -0.11 1.23 -6.37
N VAL A 105 -0.23 0.95 -5.09
CA VAL A 105 -1.50 0.63 -4.42
C VAL A 105 -1.80 1.75 -3.44
N ARG A 106 -3.04 2.26 -3.48
CA ARG A 106 -3.55 3.25 -2.53
C ARG A 106 -4.94 2.84 -2.09
N VAL A 107 -5.24 3.09 -0.84
CA VAL A 107 -6.54 2.84 -0.24
C VAL A 107 -7.10 4.16 0.29
N GLU A 108 -8.39 4.37 0.08
CA GLU A 108 -9.11 5.61 0.35
C GLU A 108 -10.45 5.34 1.03
N GLY A 109 -11.18 6.42 1.39
CA GLY A 109 -12.42 6.29 2.11
C GLY A 109 -12.18 5.65 3.47
N LEU A 110 -11.23 6.22 4.22
CA LEU A 110 -10.80 5.69 5.50
C LEU A 110 -11.87 5.95 6.55
N LEU A 111 -12.21 4.91 7.30
CA LEU A 111 -13.26 4.89 8.32
C LEU A 111 -12.65 4.37 9.63
N ARG A 112 -13.05 4.97 10.74
CA ARG A 112 -12.77 4.46 12.08
C ARG A 112 -13.87 3.52 12.54
N PRO A 113 -13.60 2.62 13.51
CA PRO A 113 -14.64 1.74 14.07
C PRO A 113 -15.86 2.52 14.59
N ASP A 114 -15.64 3.73 15.13
CA ASP A 114 -16.67 4.58 15.71
C ASP A 114 -17.49 5.38 14.69
N ASP A 115 -17.11 5.37 13.39
CA ASP A 115 -17.81 6.09 12.33
C ASP A 115 -19.14 5.42 11.90
N GLY A 116 -19.70 4.55 12.75
CA GLY A 116 -20.97 3.89 12.49
C GLY A 116 -20.89 2.84 11.38
N VAL A 117 -19.70 2.28 11.14
CA VAL A 117 -19.51 1.17 10.22
C VAL A 117 -20.30 -0.01 10.75
N GLN A 118 -21.45 -0.26 10.12
CA GLN A 118 -22.25 -1.45 10.41
C GLN A 118 -21.41 -2.67 9.99
N LEU A 119 -20.77 -3.30 10.97
CA LEU A 119 -20.14 -4.60 10.78
C LEU A 119 -21.23 -5.55 10.32
N LEU A 120 -21.06 -6.16 9.16
CA LEU A 120 -22.00 -7.18 8.71
C LEU A 120 -22.01 -8.29 9.77
N LEU A 121 -23.21 -8.62 10.26
CA LEU A 121 -23.45 -9.79 11.08
C LEU A 121 -22.91 -11.00 10.32
N GLY A 122 -21.76 -11.54 10.77
CA GLY A 122 -21.10 -12.68 10.13
C GLY A 122 -19.63 -12.50 9.77
N GLU A 123 -18.99 -11.35 10.07
CA GLU A 123 -17.53 -11.27 9.97
C GLU A 123 -16.91 -12.28 10.94
N ASP A 124 -16.18 -13.24 10.41
CA ASP A 124 -15.40 -14.18 11.23
C ASP A 124 -14.25 -13.40 11.91
N PRO A 125 -14.29 -13.25 13.25
CA PRO A 125 -13.21 -12.54 13.97
C PRO A 125 -11.83 -13.17 13.77
N ARG A 126 -11.76 -14.41 13.27
CA ARG A 126 -10.53 -15.14 12.99
C ARG A 126 -9.85 -14.65 11.70
N ARG A 127 -10.60 -14.08 10.73
CA ARG A 127 -10.03 -13.63 9.45
C ARG A 127 -8.88 -12.65 9.62
N GLY A 128 -8.97 -11.72 10.56
CA GLY A 128 -7.91 -10.76 10.85
C GLY A 128 -6.87 -11.24 11.88
N ALA A 129 -7.09 -12.35 12.56
CA ALA A 129 -6.23 -12.77 13.66
C ALA A 129 -4.81 -13.12 13.19
N SER A 130 -4.68 -13.81 12.06
CA SER A 130 -3.38 -14.19 11.48
C SER A 130 -2.59 -12.96 11.01
N GLU A 131 -3.26 -11.98 10.40
CA GLU A 131 -2.62 -10.74 9.94
C GLU A 131 -2.16 -9.87 11.11
N ARG A 132 -2.99 -9.75 12.16
CA ARG A 132 -2.60 -9.07 13.41
C ARG A 132 -1.43 -9.76 14.13
N ALA A 133 -1.42 -11.10 14.16
CA ALA A 133 -0.29 -11.86 14.70
C ALA A 133 0.98 -11.61 13.89
N ALA A 134 0.89 -11.62 12.56
CA ALA A 134 2.00 -11.30 11.68
C ALA A 134 2.54 -9.87 11.91
N ASP A 135 1.65 -8.90 12.10
CA ASP A 135 2.06 -7.53 12.42
C ASP A 135 2.76 -7.42 13.78
N ALA A 136 2.32 -8.18 14.78
CA ALA A 136 2.99 -8.26 16.09
C ALA A 136 4.41 -8.83 15.95
N VAL A 137 4.59 -9.88 15.16
CA VAL A 137 5.91 -10.45 14.85
C VAL A 137 6.80 -9.40 14.17
N ARG A 138 6.30 -8.72 13.13
CA ARG A 138 7.06 -7.69 12.41
C ARG A 138 7.45 -6.51 13.29
N ARG A 139 6.57 -6.09 14.21
CA ARG A 139 6.90 -5.02 15.17
C ARG A 139 8.03 -5.42 16.11
N ARG A 140 8.07 -6.67 16.54
CA ARG A 140 9.05 -7.17 17.52
C ARG A 140 10.41 -7.50 16.90
N TRP A 141 10.43 -8.09 15.70
CA TRP A 141 11.65 -8.62 15.07
C TRP A 141 12.00 -7.98 13.73
N GLY A 142 11.27 -6.93 13.34
CA GLY A 142 11.50 -6.20 12.08
C GLY A 142 10.62 -6.66 10.93
N SER A 143 10.51 -5.80 9.91
CA SER A 143 9.62 -6.02 8.77
C SER A 143 9.95 -7.24 7.91
N SER A 144 11.19 -7.73 7.99
CA SER A 144 11.66 -8.92 7.25
C SER A 144 11.44 -10.24 7.99
N ALA A 145 10.99 -10.20 9.25
CA ALA A 145 10.85 -11.41 10.08
C ALA A 145 9.74 -12.35 9.58
N LEU A 146 8.75 -11.82 8.88
CA LEU A 146 7.65 -12.61 8.32
C LEU A 146 7.20 -12.00 6.99
N ALA A 147 7.20 -12.81 5.94
CA ALA A 147 6.65 -12.45 4.64
C ALA A 147 5.66 -13.52 4.16
N PRO A 148 4.65 -13.17 3.34
CA PRO A 148 3.83 -14.17 2.66
C PRO A 148 4.70 -15.10 1.83
N ALA A 149 4.37 -16.41 1.80
CA ALA A 149 5.14 -17.40 1.08
C ALA A 149 5.28 -17.07 -0.42
N SER A 150 4.27 -16.44 -1.01
CA SER A 150 4.28 -15.96 -2.40
C SER A 150 5.31 -14.83 -2.66
N LEU A 151 5.79 -14.15 -1.62
CA LEU A 151 6.88 -13.16 -1.72
C LEU A 151 8.27 -13.79 -1.52
N LEU A 152 8.34 -15.05 -1.05
CA LEU A 152 9.60 -15.76 -0.81
C LEU A 152 10.07 -16.56 -2.05
N GLY A 153 9.17 -16.89 -2.98
CA GLY A 153 9.45 -17.70 -4.18
C GLY A 153 9.97 -16.93 -5.39
N GLY A 154 10.02 -15.62 -5.36
CA GLY A 154 10.50 -14.76 -6.44
C GLY A 154 12.01 -14.49 -6.38
N GLY A 155 12.81 -15.54 -6.19
CA GLY A 155 14.27 -15.44 -6.16
C GLY A 155 14.87 -15.25 -7.54
N THR A 156 14.80 -14.05 -8.10
CA THR A 156 15.79 -13.53 -9.04
C THR A 156 15.87 -12.02 -8.85
N GLY A 157 16.89 -11.58 -8.11
CA GLY A 157 17.51 -10.28 -8.29
C GLY A 157 16.68 -9.02 -8.03
N ALA A 158 15.74 -9.01 -7.08
CA ALA A 158 15.24 -7.75 -6.58
C ALA A 158 16.31 -7.14 -5.65
N ALA A 159 17.18 -6.32 -6.22
CA ALA A 159 18.02 -5.43 -5.46
C ALA A 159 17.11 -4.64 -4.51
N ARG A 160 17.29 -4.87 -3.22
CA ARG A 160 16.69 -4.13 -2.13
C ARG A 160 16.95 -2.64 -2.39
N ALA A 161 15.92 -1.92 -2.84
CA ALA A 161 16.05 -0.48 -3.01
C ALA A 161 16.54 0.13 -1.69
N PRO A 162 17.58 0.98 -1.72
CA PRO A 162 18.07 1.62 -0.51
C PRO A 162 16.91 2.43 0.08
N ARG A 163 16.68 2.26 1.38
CA ARG A 163 15.77 3.10 2.17
C ARG A 163 16.17 4.54 1.90
N GLY A 164 15.27 5.32 1.29
CA GLY A 164 15.50 6.71 1.02
C GLY A 164 15.87 7.43 2.30
N GLU A 165 17.13 7.89 2.38
CA GLU A 165 17.52 8.90 3.33
C GLU A 165 16.70 10.15 3.05
N VAL A 166 15.89 10.52 4.03
CA VAL A 166 15.23 11.82 4.07
C VAL A 166 16.37 12.87 4.14
N ARG A 167 16.71 13.46 3.01
CA ARG A 167 17.55 14.67 2.99
C ARG A 167 16.76 15.78 3.69
N GLN A 168 17.05 15.98 4.95
CA GLN A 168 16.77 17.26 5.62
C GLN A 168 17.62 18.31 4.90
N ARG A 169 16.96 19.18 4.15
CA ARG A 169 17.58 20.43 3.70
C ARG A 169 17.74 21.32 4.94
N GLY A 170 18.96 21.38 5.46
CA GLY A 170 19.36 22.38 6.43
C GLY A 170 19.15 23.77 5.80
N ARG A 171 18.48 24.63 6.54
CA ARG A 171 18.58 26.09 6.37
C ARG A 171 19.99 26.45 6.78
N GLU A 172 20.80 26.85 5.84
CA GLU A 172 21.99 27.63 6.13
C GLU A 172 21.63 29.09 6.06
N ASP A 173 21.93 29.74 7.18
CA ASP A 173 21.68 31.13 7.48
C ASP A 173 22.47 32.04 6.56
N GLU A 174 21.80 33.03 5.99
CA GLU A 174 22.43 34.20 5.41
C GLU A 174 22.54 35.28 6.50
N GLU A 175 23.67 35.27 7.23
CA GLU A 175 24.19 36.43 7.94
C GLU A 175 25.49 36.86 7.31
N GLY A 176 25.53 38.10 6.85
CA GLY A 176 26.79 38.77 6.72
C GLY A 176 27.05 39.53 5.42
N ARG A 177 26.49 40.71 5.24
CA ARG A 177 27.19 41.98 5.05
C ARG A 177 26.31 43.05 4.43
#